data_36224a799d70d8cab6bf67860d5cd0a9
#
_entry.id   36224a799d70d8cab6bf67860d5cd0a9
#
_cell.length_a   1.000
_cell.length_b   1.000
_cell.length_c   1.000
_cell.angle_alpha   90.00
_cell.angle_beta   90.00
_cell.angle_gamma   90.00
#
_symmetry.space_group_name_H-M   'P 1'
#
loop_
_entity.id
_entity.type
_entity.pdbx_description
1 polymer ?
#
loop_
_entity_poly.entity_id
_entity_poly.type
_entity_poly.pdbx_seq_one_letter_code
_entity_poly.pdbx_strand_id
1 'polypeptide(L)'
;MNRQPVRDGDGNRYLLLKRSGESSLVRDAETGERRHLPNKDLEFDEGTTATEVVLAGVPDSVRKLLTAVHDERSLALLVELDTEGPLAVRTLVSAYDFCESDLHGLLGELRAAGLVDETTVAGERGYETTAAASEAVERISD
;
A
#
# COMPACT_ATOMS: atom_id res chain seq x y z
N MET A 1 14.67 7.38 18.46
CA MET A 1 15.85 7.53 17.60
C MET A 1 15.47 7.16 16.17
N ASN A 2 15.71 8.05 15.25
CA ASN A 2 15.39 7.80 13.84
C ASN A 2 16.52 7.04 13.17
N ARG A 3 16.18 6.03 12.39
CA ARG A 3 17.13 5.35 11.52
C ARG A 3 17.34 6.20 10.27
N GLN A 4 18.56 6.56 9.98
CA GLN A 4 18.91 7.38 8.82
C GLN A 4 19.01 6.50 7.57
N PRO A 5 18.24 6.80 6.49
CA PRO A 5 18.45 6.13 5.21
C PRO A 5 19.79 6.51 4.60
N VAL A 6 20.50 5.50 4.10
CA VAL A 6 21.78 5.68 3.38
C VAL A 6 21.80 4.82 2.13
N ARG A 7 22.59 5.21 1.14
CA ARG A 7 22.79 4.46 -0.09
C ARG A 7 24.26 4.20 -0.32
N ASP A 8 24.58 3.08 -0.94
CA ASP A 8 25.94 2.80 -1.39
C ASP A 8 26.15 3.31 -2.83
N GLY A 9 27.36 3.10 -3.37
CA GLY A 9 27.69 3.54 -4.72
C GLY A 9 26.90 2.86 -5.83
N ASP A 10 26.31 1.71 -5.55
CA ASP A 10 25.50 0.94 -6.50
C ASP A 10 24.01 1.26 -6.40
N GLY A 11 23.63 2.17 -5.51
CA GLY A 11 22.22 2.57 -5.32
C GLY A 11 21.43 1.69 -4.36
N ASN A 12 22.07 0.73 -3.70
CA ASN A 12 21.41 -0.09 -2.70
C ASN A 12 21.06 0.72 -1.47
N ARG A 13 19.87 0.51 -0.92
CA ARG A 13 19.39 1.26 0.23
C ARG A 13 19.55 0.50 1.53
N TYR A 14 20.01 1.22 2.54
CA TYR A 14 20.23 0.68 3.88
C TYR A 14 19.69 1.64 4.92
N LEU A 15 19.48 1.10 6.12
CA LEU A 15 19.22 1.92 7.29
C LEU A 15 20.48 1.95 8.15
N LEU A 16 20.91 3.14 8.53
CA LEU A 16 22.08 3.34 9.39
C LEU A 16 21.73 2.88 10.81
N LEU A 17 22.49 1.93 11.33
CA LEU A 17 22.32 1.44 12.71
C LEU A 17 23.29 2.13 13.66
N LYS A 18 24.55 2.26 13.24
CA LYS A 18 25.58 2.90 14.07
C LYS A 18 26.65 3.50 13.16
N ARG A 19 26.94 4.77 13.36
CA ARG A 19 28.03 5.46 12.66
C ARG A 19 29.29 5.38 13.49
N SER A 20 30.40 5.00 12.86
CA SER A 20 31.73 5.01 13.45
C SER A 20 32.65 5.87 12.59
N GLY A 21 33.91 6.09 13.03
CA GLY A 21 34.82 7.00 12.41
C GLY A 21 35.07 6.77 10.91
N GLU A 22 35.34 5.54 10.50
CA GLU A 22 35.67 5.22 9.11
C GLU A 22 34.62 4.33 8.44
N SER A 23 33.85 3.56 9.24
CA SER A 23 32.81 2.66 8.72
C SER A 23 31.56 2.77 9.55
N SER A 24 30.45 2.37 8.97
CA SER A 24 29.17 2.38 9.66
C SER A 24 28.48 1.03 9.56
N LEU A 25 27.77 0.65 10.62
CA LEU A 25 26.94 -0.53 10.63
C LEU A 25 25.60 -0.17 10.00
N VAL A 26 25.23 -0.88 8.95
CA VAL A 26 24.00 -0.66 8.22
C VAL A 26 23.21 -1.97 8.11
N ARG A 27 21.90 -1.84 7.90
CA ARG A 27 21.03 -2.99 7.68
C ARG A 27 20.38 -2.85 6.31
N ASP A 28 20.48 -3.90 5.50
CA ASP A 28 19.79 -3.95 4.23
C ASP A 28 18.27 -3.98 4.48
N ALA A 29 17.55 -3.04 3.86
CA ALA A 29 16.11 -2.89 4.08
C ALA A 29 15.29 -4.09 3.55
N GLU A 30 15.79 -4.77 2.51
CA GLU A 30 15.08 -5.90 1.92
C GLU A 30 15.37 -7.22 2.62
N THR A 31 16.64 -7.48 2.92
CA THR A 31 17.09 -8.78 3.45
C THR A 31 17.21 -8.81 4.96
N GLY A 32 17.34 -7.65 5.59
CA GLY A 32 17.63 -7.54 7.03
C GLY A 32 19.07 -7.81 7.38
N GLU A 33 19.92 -8.10 6.39
CA GLU A 33 21.34 -8.38 6.60
C GLU A 33 22.08 -7.14 7.12
N ARG A 34 22.92 -7.34 8.11
CA ARG A 34 23.75 -6.27 8.68
C ARG A 34 25.15 -6.34 8.13
N ARG A 35 25.72 -5.19 7.79
CA ARG A 35 27.07 -5.08 7.26
C ARG A 35 27.76 -3.83 7.78
N HIS A 36 29.07 -3.88 7.76
CA HIS A 36 29.88 -2.67 7.94
C HIS A 36 30.33 -2.17 6.58
N LEU A 37 30.01 -0.93 6.26
CA LEU A 37 30.40 -0.31 5.00
C LEU A 37 31.23 0.94 5.28
N PRO A 38 32.28 1.22 4.45
CA PRO A 38 33.08 2.44 4.61
C PRO A 38 32.20 3.69 4.47
N ASN A 39 32.35 4.64 5.36
CA ASN A 39 31.59 5.89 5.32
C ASN A 39 31.76 6.65 4.00
N LYS A 40 32.93 6.57 3.39
CA LYS A 40 33.21 7.23 2.11
C LYS A 40 32.34 6.71 0.95
N ASP A 41 31.83 5.48 1.08
CA ASP A 41 31.00 4.85 0.06
C ASP A 41 29.50 5.05 0.32
N LEU A 42 29.17 5.71 1.42
CA LEU A 42 27.78 5.92 1.83
C LEU A 42 27.31 7.34 1.55
N GLU A 43 26.14 7.46 0.98
CA GLU A 43 25.47 8.72 0.76
C GLU A 43 24.25 8.79 1.67
N PHE A 44 24.17 9.83 2.48
CA PHE A 44 23.05 10.03 3.39
C PHE A 44 21.85 10.61 2.62
N ASP A 45 20.74 9.94 2.70
CA ASP A 45 19.54 10.33 1.98
C ASP A 45 18.61 11.13 2.92
N GLU A 46 18.72 12.45 2.86
CA GLU A 46 17.92 13.34 3.71
C GLU A 46 16.49 13.54 3.18
N GLY A 47 16.25 13.21 1.91
CA GLY A 47 14.94 13.35 1.29
C GLY A 47 14.02 12.14 1.49
N THR A 48 14.54 11.06 2.09
CA THR A 48 13.81 9.81 2.27
C THR A 48 13.72 9.49 3.76
N THR A 49 12.56 9.04 4.20
CA THR A 49 12.37 8.63 5.59
C THR A 49 12.71 7.16 5.79
N ALA A 50 13.00 6.77 7.03
CA ALA A 50 13.21 5.36 7.37
C ALA A 50 11.97 4.53 7.05
N THR A 51 10.78 5.08 7.27
CA THR A 51 9.51 4.43 6.93
C THR A 51 9.43 4.10 5.45
N GLU A 52 9.78 5.04 4.58
CA GLU A 52 9.78 4.81 3.14
C GLU A 52 10.76 3.70 2.73
N VAL A 53 11.94 3.67 3.35
CA VAL A 53 12.94 2.63 3.08
C VAL A 53 12.43 1.25 3.51
N VAL A 54 11.86 1.16 4.71
CA VAL A 54 11.31 -0.11 5.23
C VAL A 54 10.19 -0.63 4.33
N LEU A 55 9.33 0.26 3.83
CA LEU A 55 8.19 -0.11 3.00
C LEU A 55 8.51 -0.24 1.51
N ALA A 56 9.75 0.04 1.09
CA ALA A 56 10.11 0.02 -0.33
C ALA A 56 9.85 -1.33 -1.01
N GLY A 57 9.94 -2.45 -0.27
CA GLY A 57 9.66 -3.79 -0.77
C GLY A 57 8.18 -4.15 -0.80
N VAL A 58 7.30 -3.33 -0.23
CA VAL A 58 5.86 -3.56 -0.25
C VAL A 58 5.26 -2.80 -1.44
N PRO A 59 4.57 -3.48 -2.37
CA PRO A 59 3.96 -2.80 -3.51
C PRO A 59 3.03 -1.67 -3.08
N ASP A 60 3.04 -0.58 -3.81
CA ASP A 60 2.23 0.61 -3.51
C ASP A 60 0.74 0.28 -3.43
N SER A 61 0.26 -0.58 -4.33
CA SER A 61 -1.14 -1.04 -4.33
C SER A 61 -1.51 -1.76 -3.05
N VAL A 62 -0.63 -2.61 -2.53
CA VAL A 62 -0.85 -3.35 -1.28
C VAL A 62 -0.86 -2.39 -0.09
N ARG A 63 0.05 -1.40 -0.09
CA ARG A 63 0.08 -0.38 0.97
C ARG A 63 -1.22 0.40 1.01
N LYS A 64 -1.74 0.80 -0.15
CA LYS A 64 -3.03 1.49 -0.25
C LYS A 64 -4.16 0.66 0.33
N LEU A 65 -4.19 -0.62 -0.02
CA LEU A 65 -5.22 -1.54 0.49
C LEU A 65 -5.15 -1.66 2.01
N LEU A 66 -3.96 -1.92 2.56
CA LEU A 66 -3.78 -2.14 4.00
C LEU A 66 -4.06 -0.89 4.84
N THR A 67 -3.88 0.30 4.28
CA THR A 67 -4.13 1.53 5.02
C THR A 67 -5.57 2.05 4.89
N ALA A 68 -6.30 1.59 3.89
CA ALA A 68 -7.67 2.04 3.63
C ALA A 68 -8.75 1.07 4.13
N VAL A 69 -8.43 -0.23 4.17
CA VAL A 69 -9.38 -1.27 4.59
C VAL A 69 -9.24 -1.51 6.09
N HIS A 70 -10.32 -1.29 6.83
CA HIS A 70 -10.30 -1.36 8.29
C HIS A 70 -11.04 -2.57 8.87
N ASP A 71 -11.82 -3.28 8.05
CA ASP A 71 -12.59 -4.44 8.52
C ASP A 71 -12.85 -5.42 7.37
N GLU A 72 -13.42 -6.58 7.72
CA GLU A 72 -13.72 -7.62 6.74
C GLU A 72 -14.81 -7.22 5.76
N ARG A 73 -15.74 -6.36 6.16
CA ARG A 73 -16.82 -5.90 5.27
C ARG A 73 -16.27 -5.07 4.13
N SER A 74 -15.36 -4.15 4.43
CA SER A 74 -14.69 -3.34 3.41
C SER A 74 -13.87 -4.19 2.47
N LEU A 75 -13.15 -5.16 3.02
CA LEU A 75 -12.34 -6.09 2.22
C LEU A 75 -13.23 -6.95 1.31
N ALA A 76 -14.31 -7.50 1.86
CA ALA A 76 -15.24 -8.32 1.08
C ALA A 76 -15.89 -7.52 -0.05
N LEU A 77 -16.27 -6.27 0.21
CA LEU A 77 -16.82 -5.39 -0.81
C LEU A 77 -15.82 -5.18 -1.96
N LEU A 78 -14.57 -4.93 -1.62
CA LEU A 78 -13.53 -4.71 -2.61
C LEU A 78 -13.25 -5.97 -3.45
N VAL A 79 -13.16 -7.13 -2.79
CA VAL A 79 -12.96 -8.42 -3.46
C VAL A 79 -14.14 -8.74 -4.39
N GLU A 80 -15.35 -8.47 -3.95
CA GLU A 80 -16.55 -8.72 -4.74
C GLU A 80 -16.59 -7.83 -6.00
N LEU A 81 -16.29 -6.55 -5.84
CA LEU A 81 -16.20 -5.64 -6.99
C LEU A 81 -15.11 -6.07 -7.97
N ASP A 82 -14.02 -6.60 -7.47
CA ASP A 82 -12.94 -7.09 -8.33
C ASP A 82 -13.33 -8.36 -9.07
N THR A 83 -14.03 -9.25 -8.40
CA THR A 83 -14.44 -10.56 -8.96
C THR A 83 -15.58 -10.44 -9.95
N GLU A 84 -16.62 -9.71 -9.59
CA GLU A 84 -17.85 -9.60 -10.38
C GLU A 84 -17.79 -8.47 -11.41
N GLY A 85 -16.85 -7.54 -11.26
CA GLY A 85 -16.78 -6.35 -12.09
C GLY A 85 -17.65 -5.22 -11.52
N PRO A 86 -17.95 -4.19 -12.33
CA PRO A 86 -18.76 -3.07 -11.85
C PRO A 86 -20.13 -3.51 -11.35
N LEU A 87 -20.54 -3.02 -10.18
CA LEU A 87 -21.83 -3.30 -9.59
C LEU A 87 -22.58 -2.01 -9.29
N ALA A 88 -23.87 -2.02 -9.55
CA ALA A 88 -24.74 -0.90 -9.21
C ALA A 88 -24.92 -0.80 -7.68
N VAL A 89 -25.08 0.42 -7.18
CA VAL A 89 -25.33 0.67 -5.74
C VAL A 89 -26.55 -0.14 -5.26
N ARG A 90 -27.61 -0.17 -6.08
CA ARG A 90 -28.81 -0.93 -5.77
C ARG A 90 -28.51 -2.41 -5.54
N THR A 91 -27.66 -3.00 -6.37
CA THR A 91 -27.25 -4.40 -6.24
C THR A 91 -26.47 -4.62 -4.95
N LEU A 92 -25.55 -3.72 -4.64
CA LEU A 92 -24.75 -3.80 -3.41
C LEU A 92 -25.62 -3.74 -2.16
N VAL A 93 -26.63 -2.87 -2.14
CA VAL A 93 -27.54 -2.74 -1.02
C VAL A 93 -28.43 -3.97 -0.88
N SER A 94 -28.99 -4.47 -1.99
CA SER A 94 -29.98 -5.55 -1.94
C SER A 94 -29.38 -6.94 -1.83
N ALA A 95 -28.24 -7.19 -2.48
CA ALA A 95 -27.67 -8.53 -2.56
C ALA A 95 -26.67 -8.85 -1.43
N TYR A 96 -26.06 -7.83 -0.83
CA TYR A 96 -24.96 -8.02 0.13
C TYR A 96 -25.28 -7.51 1.54
N ASP A 97 -26.51 -7.20 1.80
CA ASP A 97 -26.98 -6.79 3.14
C ASP A 97 -26.24 -5.57 3.70
N PHE A 98 -25.97 -4.60 2.85
CA PHE A 98 -25.43 -3.31 3.28
C PHE A 98 -26.54 -2.32 3.56
N CYS A 99 -26.42 -1.59 4.65
CA CYS A 99 -27.20 -0.38 4.87
C CYS A 99 -26.67 0.69 3.92
N GLU A 100 -27.55 1.46 3.30
CA GLU A 100 -27.15 2.46 2.31
C GLU A 100 -26.14 3.47 2.84
N SER A 101 -26.34 3.95 4.07
CA SER A 101 -25.43 4.92 4.68
C SER A 101 -24.05 4.32 4.98
N ASP A 102 -24.01 3.07 5.47
CA ASP A 102 -22.76 2.37 5.72
C ASP A 102 -22.00 2.13 4.41
N LEU A 103 -22.73 1.73 3.37
CA LEU A 103 -22.15 1.50 2.05
C LEU A 103 -21.52 2.77 1.49
N HIS A 104 -22.22 3.91 1.59
CA HIS A 104 -21.68 5.19 1.14
C HIS A 104 -20.40 5.57 1.88
N GLY A 105 -20.35 5.31 3.20
CA GLY A 105 -19.17 5.56 3.99
C GLY A 105 -17.98 4.72 3.55
N LEU A 106 -18.20 3.43 3.36
CA LEU A 106 -17.16 2.50 2.92
C LEU A 106 -16.65 2.83 1.51
N LEU A 107 -17.56 3.08 0.58
CA LEU A 107 -17.20 3.42 -0.79
C LEU A 107 -16.47 4.77 -0.86
N GLY A 108 -16.86 5.73 -0.02
CA GLY A 108 -16.19 7.02 0.07
C GLY A 108 -14.74 6.87 0.52
N GLU A 109 -14.49 6.05 1.54
CA GLU A 109 -13.14 5.77 2.02
C GLU A 109 -12.29 5.06 0.97
N LEU A 110 -12.85 4.05 0.33
CA LEU A 110 -12.13 3.30 -0.72
C LEU A 110 -11.84 4.18 -1.93
N ARG A 111 -12.77 5.06 -2.28
CA ARG A 111 -12.59 6.00 -3.38
C ARG A 111 -11.49 7.02 -3.07
N ALA A 112 -11.50 7.56 -1.87
CA ALA A 112 -10.48 8.51 -1.43
C ALA A 112 -9.08 7.89 -1.46
N ALA A 113 -8.98 6.58 -1.19
CA ALA A 113 -7.72 5.85 -1.24
C ALA A 113 -7.32 5.43 -2.66
N GLY A 114 -8.16 5.67 -3.67
CA GLY A 114 -7.87 5.28 -5.05
C GLY A 114 -8.10 3.82 -5.35
N LEU A 115 -8.94 3.14 -4.57
CA LEU A 115 -9.22 1.71 -4.75
C LEU A 115 -10.51 1.44 -5.54
N VAL A 116 -11.45 2.36 -5.53
CA VAL A 116 -12.68 2.27 -6.34
C VAL A 116 -12.95 3.59 -7.04
N ASP A 117 -13.70 3.51 -8.14
CA ASP A 117 -14.20 4.66 -8.88
C ASP A 117 -15.70 4.53 -9.10
N GLU A 118 -16.38 5.66 -9.23
CA GLU A 118 -17.76 5.68 -9.66
C GLU A 118 -17.84 5.32 -11.14
N THR A 119 -18.90 4.60 -11.49
CA THR A 119 -19.20 4.26 -12.88
C THR A 119 -20.71 4.17 -13.06
N THR A 120 -21.14 3.89 -14.29
CA THR A 120 -22.54 3.65 -14.63
C THR A 120 -22.71 2.19 -15.01
N VAL A 121 -23.66 1.50 -14.37
CA VAL A 121 -23.96 0.11 -14.62
C VAL A 121 -25.44 0.02 -15.04
N ALA A 122 -25.69 -0.34 -16.29
CA ALA A 122 -27.03 -0.41 -16.86
C ALA A 122 -27.87 0.86 -16.63
N GLY A 123 -27.22 2.02 -16.77
CA GLY A 123 -27.87 3.33 -16.59
C GLY A 123 -27.98 3.79 -15.13
N GLU A 124 -27.54 3.00 -14.19
CA GLU A 124 -27.57 3.31 -12.76
C GLU A 124 -26.17 3.60 -12.22
N ARG A 125 -26.13 4.38 -11.14
CA ARG A 125 -24.88 4.66 -10.43
C ARG A 125 -24.30 3.37 -9.86
N GLY A 126 -23.01 3.16 -10.07
CA GLY A 126 -22.32 2.01 -9.55
C GLY A 126 -20.85 2.32 -9.26
N TYR A 127 -20.12 1.28 -8.91
CA TYR A 127 -18.71 1.37 -8.55
C TYR A 127 -17.94 0.23 -9.17
N GLU A 128 -16.67 0.48 -9.43
CA GLU A 128 -15.72 -0.53 -9.95
C GLU A 128 -14.38 -0.37 -9.26
N THR A 129 -13.58 -1.44 -9.27
CA THR A 129 -12.22 -1.38 -8.75
C THR A 129 -11.31 -0.63 -9.72
N THR A 130 -10.31 0.04 -9.16
CA THR A 130 -9.22 0.63 -9.95
C THR A 130 -8.19 -0.45 -10.27
N ALA A 131 -7.26 -0.16 -11.17
CA ALA A 131 -6.14 -1.05 -11.45
C ALA A 131 -5.31 -1.34 -10.19
N ALA A 132 -5.11 -0.33 -9.33
CA ALA A 132 -4.39 -0.50 -8.08
C ALA A 132 -5.10 -1.49 -7.15
N ALA A 133 -6.43 -1.42 -7.04
CA ALA A 133 -7.20 -2.34 -6.22
C ALA A 133 -7.13 -3.76 -6.76
N SER A 134 -7.29 -3.94 -8.07
CA SER A 134 -7.20 -5.26 -8.69
C SER A 134 -5.83 -5.90 -8.47
N GLU A 135 -4.76 -5.12 -8.62
CA GLU A 135 -3.40 -5.59 -8.36
C GLU A 135 -3.23 -6.01 -6.89
N ALA A 136 -3.73 -5.20 -5.95
CA ALA A 136 -3.61 -5.49 -4.53
C ALA A 136 -4.37 -6.77 -4.16
N VAL A 137 -5.60 -6.92 -4.64
CA VAL A 137 -6.42 -8.12 -4.38
C VAL A 137 -5.74 -9.36 -4.94
N GLU A 138 -5.20 -9.28 -6.15
CA GLU A 138 -4.46 -10.38 -6.76
C GLU A 138 -3.27 -10.82 -5.92
N ARG A 139 -2.52 -9.87 -5.39
CA ARG A 139 -1.32 -10.15 -4.60
C ARG A 139 -1.59 -10.74 -3.23
N ILE A 140 -2.73 -10.48 -2.64
CA ILE A 140 -3.10 -11.03 -1.32
C ILE A 140 -3.95 -12.28 -1.41
N SER A 141 -4.41 -12.64 -2.60
CA SER A 141 -5.25 -13.82 -2.83
C SER A 141 -4.41 -15.01 -3.28
N ASP A 142 -4.78 -16.18 -2.82
CA ASP A 142 -4.16 -17.43 -3.25
C ASP A 142 -4.75 -17.93 -4.57
#